data_4ff0e8f0901c998487db8b0a354d7d6e
#
_entry.id   4ff0e8f0901c998487db8b0a354d7d6e
#
_cell.length_a   1.000
_cell.length_b   1.000
_cell.length_c   1.000
_cell.angle_alpha   90.00
_cell.angle_beta   90.00
_cell.angle_gamma   90.00
#
_symmetry.space_group_name_H-M   'P 1'
#
loop_
_entity.id
_entity.type
_entity.pdbx_description
1 polymer ?
#
loop_
_entity_poly.entity_id
_entity_poly.type
_entity_poly.pdbx_seq_one_letter_code
_entity_poly.pdbx_strand_id
1 'polypeptide(L)'
;MSNTFSRRHFLQYGMAAIAGGTALGGLPVHAAQAPAGTAAPKNDLVKGYCPFCQVRCTYHARVRNGKILELIGDRGNRWTGGAMCPKGLSIVELLNSPYRLVQPMLKQGSEWKTISYAEAVDIVVDKLRQSRAKHGDKIAERLALTSPLWDCRESELAALMTMRTAGGVNVMPAGEVCISTASNVLGMLLGANTSTTTVNEIVNAKT
;
A
#
# COMPACT_ATOMS: atom_id res chain seq x y z
N MET A 1 -5.39 16.02 -30.17
CA MET A 1 -5.34 14.56 -30.34
C MET A 1 -5.39 13.93 -28.97
N SER A 2 -6.55 13.49 -28.50
CA SER A 2 -6.76 12.91 -27.17
C SER A 2 -6.38 11.42 -27.22
N ASN A 3 -5.28 11.09 -26.58
CA ASN A 3 -4.82 9.71 -26.45
C ASN A 3 -5.63 9.05 -25.31
N THR A 4 -6.79 8.50 -25.63
CA THR A 4 -7.58 7.73 -24.67
C THR A 4 -6.97 6.34 -24.52
N PHE A 5 -6.26 6.15 -23.41
CA PHE A 5 -5.72 4.85 -23.01
C PHE A 5 -6.89 3.91 -22.69
N SER A 6 -7.17 2.94 -23.57
CA SER A 6 -8.30 2.03 -23.38
C SER A 6 -7.93 0.85 -22.46
N ARG A 7 -8.95 0.27 -21.77
CA ARG A 7 -8.79 -0.95 -20.93
C ARG A 7 -8.15 -2.11 -21.73
N ARG A 8 -8.37 -2.15 -23.02
CA ARG A 8 -7.79 -3.16 -23.93
C ARG A 8 -6.28 -2.98 -24.09
N HIS A 9 -5.81 -1.74 -24.19
CA HIS A 9 -4.37 -1.44 -24.24
C HIS A 9 -3.67 -1.79 -22.91
N PHE A 10 -4.33 -1.52 -21.77
CA PHE A 10 -3.80 -1.91 -20.46
C PHE A 10 -3.60 -3.43 -20.35
N LEU A 11 -4.59 -4.23 -20.76
CA LEU A 11 -4.50 -5.69 -20.73
C LEU A 11 -3.47 -6.23 -21.75
N GLN A 12 -3.35 -5.65 -22.93
CA GLN A 12 -2.37 -6.06 -23.94
C GLN A 12 -0.94 -5.77 -23.48
N TYR A 13 -0.68 -4.61 -22.89
CA TYR A 13 0.64 -4.26 -22.35
C TYR A 13 0.98 -5.07 -21.09
N GLY A 14 0.01 -5.33 -20.24
CA GLY A 14 0.18 -6.18 -19.06
C GLY A 14 0.51 -7.63 -19.43
N MET A 15 -0.18 -8.20 -20.42
CA MET A 15 0.09 -9.57 -20.89
C MET A 15 1.41 -9.69 -21.65
N ALA A 16 1.79 -8.67 -22.44
CA ALA A 16 3.07 -8.64 -23.13
C ALA A 16 4.26 -8.59 -22.15
N ALA A 17 4.12 -7.87 -21.02
CA ALA A 17 5.12 -7.84 -19.95
C ALA A 17 5.28 -9.19 -19.25
N ILE A 18 4.19 -9.96 -19.13
CA ILE A 18 4.22 -11.31 -18.53
C ILE A 18 4.80 -12.34 -19.50
N ALA A 19 4.45 -12.27 -20.78
CA ALA A 19 4.96 -13.19 -21.80
C ALA A 19 6.42 -12.93 -22.18
N GLY A 20 6.88 -11.68 -22.12
CA GLY A 20 8.28 -11.30 -22.39
C GLY A 20 9.26 -11.67 -21.27
N GLY A 21 8.79 -11.86 -20.05
CA GLY A 21 9.62 -12.19 -18.88
C GLY A 21 10.21 -13.60 -18.86
N THR A 22 9.73 -14.51 -19.71
CA THR A 22 10.23 -15.89 -19.78
C THR A 22 11.31 -16.10 -20.85
N ALA A 23 11.52 -15.14 -21.76
CA ALA A 23 12.43 -15.30 -22.91
C ALA A 23 13.67 -14.39 -22.88
N LEU A 24 13.77 -13.44 -21.96
CA LEU A 24 14.91 -12.52 -21.89
C LEU A 24 15.61 -12.68 -20.54
N GLY A 25 16.70 -13.47 -20.57
CA GLY A 25 17.66 -13.50 -19.48
C GLY A 25 18.16 -12.09 -19.17
N GLY A 26 17.95 -11.65 -17.93
CA GLY A 26 18.73 -10.59 -17.33
C GLY A 26 18.60 -9.19 -17.92
N LEU A 27 17.38 -8.64 -18.01
CA LEU A 27 17.26 -7.19 -18.03
C LEU A 27 17.58 -6.67 -16.61
N PRO A 28 18.56 -5.75 -16.45
CA PRO A 28 18.77 -5.11 -15.17
C PRO A 28 17.47 -4.39 -14.81
N VAL A 29 16.80 -4.84 -13.75
CA VAL A 29 15.77 -4.05 -13.11
C VAL A 29 16.50 -2.84 -12.55
N HIS A 30 16.58 -1.79 -13.35
CA HIS A 30 16.92 -0.48 -12.82
C HIS A 30 15.79 -0.18 -11.83
N ALA A 31 16.08 -0.33 -10.55
CA ALA A 31 15.26 0.29 -9.52
C ALA A 31 15.06 1.72 -10.01
N ALA A 32 13.82 2.05 -10.40
CA ALA A 32 13.48 3.40 -10.77
C ALA A 32 13.90 4.25 -9.57
N GLN A 33 15.04 4.92 -9.68
CA GLN A 33 15.41 5.95 -8.73
C GLN A 33 14.24 6.91 -8.76
N ALA A 34 13.53 7.00 -7.66
CA ALA A 34 12.54 8.06 -7.50
C ALA A 34 13.24 9.33 -7.98
N PRO A 35 12.66 10.09 -8.93
CA PRO A 35 13.31 11.27 -9.47
C PRO A 35 13.78 12.08 -8.29
N ALA A 36 15.08 12.40 -8.25
CA ALA A 36 15.69 13.22 -7.21
C ALA A 36 14.80 14.44 -7.11
N GLY A 37 14.10 14.57 -5.98
CA GLY A 37 12.95 15.44 -5.84
C GLY A 37 13.30 16.84 -6.34
N THR A 38 12.61 17.29 -7.37
CA THR A 38 12.47 18.73 -7.62
C THR A 38 12.06 19.31 -6.28
N ALA A 39 12.89 20.20 -5.73
CA ALA A 39 12.67 20.79 -4.42
C ALA A 39 11.23 21.27 -4.35
N ALA A 40 10.43 20.64 -3.49
CA ALA A 40 9.03 21.00 -3.34
C ALA A 40 8.97 22.50 -3.00
N PRO A 41 8.11 23.27 -3.68
CA PRO A 41 8.01 24.69 -3.43
C PRO A 41 7.78 24.94 -1.95
N LYS A 42 8.38 26.01 -1.42
CA LYS A 42 8.58 26.30 0.02
C LYS A 42 7.32 26.33 0.91
N ASN A 43 6.10 26.25 0.35
CA ASN A 43 4.82 26.39 1.08
C ASN A 43 3.64 25.69 0.40
N ASP A 44 3.75 24.45 -0.02
CA ASP A 44 2.63 23.76 -0.68
C ASP A 44 1.73 23.00 0.28
N LEU A 45 0.44 23.09 0.02
CA LEU A 45 -0.55 22.18 0.58
C LEU A 45 -0.58 20.90 -0.28
N VAL A 46 -0.15 19.80 0.29
CA VAL A 46 -0.16 18.49 -0.36
C VAL A 46 -1.36 17.70 0.11
N LYS A 47 -2.19 17.26 -0.84
CA LYS A 47 -3.36 16.44 -0.52
C LYS A 47 -2.94 15.01 -0.16
N GLY A 48 -3.53 14.47 0.91
CA GLY A 48 -3.30 13.11 1.37
C GLY A 48 -4.54 12.52 2.03
N TYR A 49 -4.41 11.29 2.49
CA TYR A 49 -5.43 10.62 3.29
C TYR A 49 -4.80 9.91 4.49
N CYS A 50 -5.58 9.76 5.57
CA CYS A 50 -5.16 9.08 6.78
C CYS A 50 -5.15 7.55 6.59
N PRO A 51 -4.03 6.85 6.87
CA PRO A 51 -3.93 5.41 6.66
C PRO A 51 -4.43 4.56 7.85
N PHE A 52 -4.82 5.17 8.97
CA PHE A 52 -5.04 4.43 10.21
C PHE A 52 -6.33 3.62 10.29
N CYS A 53 -7.36 3.98 9.50
CA CYS A 53 -8.63 3.25 9.53
C CYS A 53 -9.43 3.41 8.22
N GLN A 54 -10.54 2.68 8.12
CA GLN A 54 -11.41 2.68 6.93
C GLN A 54 -12.05 4.03 6.61
N VAL A 55 -12.16 4.93 7.57
CA VAL A 55 -12.75 6.26 7.34
C VAL A 55 -11.96 7.05 6.30
N ARG A 56 -10.62 6.80 6.17
CA ARG A 56 -9.79 7.40 5.12
C ARG A 56 -9.95 8.93 5.05
N CYS A 57 -9.94 9.60 6.21
CA CYS A 57 -10.06 11.05 6.26
C CYS A 57 -9.05 11.70 5.32
N THR A 58 -9.51 12.52 4.38
CA THR A 58 -8.64 13.28 3.50
C THR A 58 -8.21 14.58 4.16
N TYR A 59 -7.00 15.00 3.86
CA TYR A 59 -6.40 16.20 4.44
C TYR A 59 -5.51 16.92 3.43
N HIS A 60 -5.18 18.16 3.74
CA HIS A 60 -4.10 18.91 3.14
C HIS A 60 -2.96 19.05 4.15
N ALA A 61 -1.79 18.51 3.82
CA ALA A 61 -0.59 18.65 4.62
C ALA A 61 0.11 19.96 4.26
N ARG A 62 0.36 20.82 5.25
CA ARG A 62 1.23 21.98 5.07
C ARG A 62 2.68 21.54 5.17
N VAL A 63 3.40 21.67 4.07
CA VAL A 63 4.81 21.27 3.98
C VAL A 63 5.71 22.51 3.90
N ARG A 64 6.76 22.55 4.69
CA ARG A 64 7.80 23.56 4.62
C ARG A 64 9.18 22.92 4.75
N ASN A 65 10.07 23.21 3.83
CA ASN A 65 11.44 22.68 3.82
C ASN A 65 11.49 21.15 3.97
N GLY A 66 10.57 20.44 3.30
CA GLY A 66 10.49 18.96 3.34
C GLY A 66 9.88 18.37 4.63
N LYS A 67 9.43 19.21 5.57
CA LYS A 67 8.76 18.76 6.81
C LYS A 67 7.28 19.10 6.78
N ILE A 68 6.46 18.16 7.23
CA ILE A 68 5.03 18.39 7.46
C ILE A 68 4.88 19.12 8.79
N LEU A 69 4.24 20.30 8.75
CA LEU A 69 4.01 21.13 9.92
C LEU A 69 2.65 20.86 10.58
N GLU A 70 1.63 20.66 9.76
CA GLU A 70 0.26 20.41 10.22
C GLU A 70 -0.55 19.66 9.16
N LEU A 71 -1.63 19.05 9.59
CA LEU A 71 -2.65 18.48 8.73
C LEU A 71 -3.96 19.25 8.89
N ILE A 72 -4.52 19.69 7.78
CA ILE A 72 -5.78 20.40 7.70
C ILE A 72 -6.80 19.47 7.05
N GLY A 73 -7.85 19.11 7.75
CA GLY A 73 -8.89 18.25 7.20
C GLY A 73 -9.55 18.84 5.95
N ASP A 74 -9.76 18.01 4.95
CA ASP A 74 -10.36 18.40 3.68
C ASP A 74 -11.89 18.56 3.83
N ARG A 75 -12.38 19.80 3.90
CA ARG A 75 -13.81 20.12 3.99
C ARG A 75 -14.62 19.68 2.77
N GLY A 76 -13.96 19.43 1.63
CA GLY A 76 -14.58 18.86 0.43
C GLY A 76 -14.86 17.37 0.53
N ASN A 77 -14.33 16.68 1.54
CA ASN A 77 -14.64 15.29 1.78
C ASN A 77 -16.05 15.15 2.36
N ARG A 78 -16.97 14.64 1.55
CA ARG A 78 -18.38 14.45 1.95
C ARG A 78 -18.55 13.44 3.09
N TRP A 79 -17.59 12.53 3.28
CA TRP A 79 -17.65 11.51 4.32
C TRP A 79 -17.33 12.06 5.70
N THR A 80 -16.32 12.92 5.80
CA THR A 80 -15.82 13.42 7.10
C THR A 80 -16.10 14.90 7.34
N GLY A 81 -16.51 15.67 6.30
CA GLY A 81 -16.72 17.10 6.40
C GLY A 81 -15.47 17.88 6.86
N GLY A 82 -14.29 17.30 6.68
CA GLY A 82 -13.01 17.86 7.14
C GLY A 82 -12.65 17.49 8.59
N ALA A 83 -13.46 16.69 9.28
CA ALA A 83 -13.11 16.21 10.62
C ALA A 83 -11.99 15.18 10.56
N MET A 84 -11.06 15.27 11.52
CA MET A 84 -10.01 14.28 11.75
C MET A 84 -9.92 13.99 13.25
N CYS A 85 -9.76 12.71 13.59
CA CYS A 85 -9.55 12.31 14.97
C CYS A 85 -8.09 12.57 15.42
N PRO A 86 -7.80 12.56 16.73
CA PRO A 86 -6.45 12.78 17.25
C PRO A 86 -5.40 11.83 16.65
N LYS A 87 -5.77 10.58 16.38
CA LYS A 87 -4.89 9.60 15.73
C LYS A 87 -4.45 10.06 14.33
N GLY A 88 -5.38 10.60 13.53
CA GLY A 88 -5.07 11.15 12.21
C GLY A 88 -4.18 12.39 12.29
N LEU A 89 -4.40 13.24 13.28
CA LEU A 89 -3.60 14.46 13.49
C LEU A 89 -2.17 14.12 13.96
N SER A 90 -1.96 13.04 14.73
CA SER A 90 -0.64 12.62 15.19
C SER A 90 0.29 12.09 14.09
N ILE A 91 -0.18 11.96 12.86
CA ILE A 91 0.66 11.61 11.69
C ILE A 91 1.85 12.57 11.57
N VAL A 92 1.69 13.84 11.88
CA VAL A 92 2.76 14.85 11.84
C VAL A 92 3.92 14.44 12.75
N GLU A 93 3.61 14.05 13.98
CA GLU A 93 4.60 13.62 14.96
C GLU A 93 5.25 12.29 14.54
N LEU A 94 4.43 11.34 14.04
CA LEU A 94 4.92 10.05 13.56
C LEU A 94 5.91 10.22 12.40
N LEU A 95 5.62 11.10 11.44
CA LEU A 95 6.47 11.32 10.28
C LEU A 95 7.75 12.09 10.62
N ASN A 96 7.68 12.99 11.61
CA ASN A 96 8.83 13.77 12.06
C ASN A 96 9.60 13.11 13.22
N SER A 97 9.19 11.93 13.67
CA SER A 97 9.81 11.23 14.78
C SER A 97 11.27 10.87 14.49
N PRO A 98 12.21 11.15 15.42
CA PRO A 98 13.60 10.73 15.27
C PRO A 98 13.77 9.19 15.31
N TYR A 99 12.78 8.47 15.81
CA TYR A 99 12.78 7.00 15.87
C TYR A 99 12.21 6.36 14.61
N ARG A 100 11.76 7.16 13.62
CA ARG A 100 11.24 6.62 12.37
C ARG A 100 12.34 5.95 11.58
N LEU A 101 12.11 4.70 11.16
CA LEU A 101 12.99 4.00 10.24
C LEU A 101 12.89 4.63 8.85
N VAL A 102 13.98 5.20 8.37
CA VAL A 102 14.06 5.85 7.04
C VAL A 102 14.84 5.03 6.02
N GLN A 103 15.48 3.98 6.46
CA GLN A 103 16.24 3.03 5.62
C GLN A 103 16.00 1.60 6.10
N PRO A 104 16.11 0.61 5.20
CA PRO A 104 16.05 -0.79 5.59
C PRO A 104 17.17 -1.15 6.57
N MET A 105 16.89 -2.08 7.45
CA MET A 105 17.86 -2.60 8.41
C MET A 105 17.90 -4.12 8.35
N LEU A 106 19.10 -4.68 8.31
CA LEU A 106 19.35 -6.11 8.35
C LEU A 106 19.82 -6.53 9.72
N LYS A 107 19.15 -7.49 10.33
CA LYS A 107 19.59 -8.08 11.60
C LYS A 107 20.70 -9.09 11.37
N GLN A 108 21.86 -8.88 12.01
CA GLN A 108 23.00 -9.80 11.99
C GLN A 108 23.34 -10.18 13.44
N GLY A 109 22.93 -11.38 13.85
CA GLY A 109 23.02 -11.81 15.24
C GLY A 109 22.15 -10.93 16.15
N SER A 110 22.77 -10.23 17.10
CA SER A 110 22.11 -9.27 18.01
C SER A 110 22.04 -7.83 17.47
N GLU A 111 22.78 -7.52 16.41
CA GLU A 111 22.93 -6.17 15.90
C GLU A 111 22.06 -5.88 14.68
N TRP A 112 21.70 -4.61 14.50
CA TRP A 112 20.98 -4.11 13.34
C TRP A 112 21.93 -3.24 12.49
N LYS A 113 22.10 -3.63 11.22
CA LYS A 113 22.91 -2.89 10.25
C LYS A 113 21.97 -2.21 9.24
N THR A 114 22.16 -0.92 9.01
CA THR A 114 21.50 -0.18 7.94
C THR A 114 22.02 -0.64 6.58
N ILE A 115 21.12 -0.91 5.65
CA ILE A 115 21.44 -1.33 4.27
C ILE A 115 20.67 -0.46 3.27
N SER A 116 21.09 -0.49 2.01
CA SER A 116 20.35 0.18 0.93
C SER A 116 19.07 -0.56 0.56
N TYR A 117 18.11 0.13 -0.08
CA TYR A 117 16.90 -0.51 -0.63
C TYR A 117 17.24 -1.57 -1.69
N ALA A 118 18.23 -1.31 -2.54
CA ALA A 118 18.68 -2.27 -3.54
C ALA A 118 19.18 -3.56 -2.88
N GLU A 119 20.07 -3.44 -1.89
CA GLU A 119 20.59 -4.58 -1.12
C GLU A 119 19.47 -5.34 -0.41
N ALA A 120 18.48 -4.64 0.17
CA ALA A 120 17.33 -5.28 0.81
C ALA A 120 16.50 -6.09 -0.18
N VAL A 121 16.25 -5.53 -1.37
CA VAL A 121 15.52 -6.23 -2.45
C VAL A 121 16.29 -7.47 -2.92
N ASP A 122 17.59 -7.34 -3.16
CA ASP A 122 18.42 -8.46 -3.59
C ASP A 122 18.42 -9.61 -2.57
N ILE A 123 18.54 -9.29 -1.28
CA ILE A 123 18.44 -10.29 -0.20
C ILE A 123 17.09 -11.02 -0.24
N VAL A 124 15.98 -10.30 -0.40
CA VAL A 124 14.65 -10.91 -0.46
C VAL A 124 14.51 -11.79 -1.70
N VAL A 125 14.92 -11.30 -2.87
CA VAL A 125 14.87 -12.04 -4.14
C VAL A 125 15.70 -13.31 -4.07
N ASP A 126 16.90 -13.25 -3.51
CA ASP A 126 17.76 -14.42 -3.38
C ASP A 126 17.19 -15.45 -2.41
N LYS A 127 16.55 -15.02 -1.31
CA LYS A 127 15.84 -15.95 -0.42
C LYS A 127 14.67 -16.63 -1.10
N LEU A 128 13.91 -15.91 -1.92
CA LEU A 128 12.81 -16.48 -2.70
C LEU A 128 13.33 -17.48 -3.75
N ARG A 129 14.41 -17.16 -4.45
CA ARG A 129 15.09 -18.06 -5.41
C ARG A 129 15.60 -19.32 -4.74
N GLN A 130 16.28 -19.20 -3.61
CA GLN A 130 16.77 -20.34 -2.82
C GLN A 130 15.63 -21.23 -2.35
N SER A 131 14.54 -20.63 -1.85
CA SER A 131 13.34 -21.35 -1.42
C SER A 131 12.71 -22.12 -2.58
N ARG A 132 12.60 -21.49 -3.75
CA ARG A 132 12.06 -22.13 -4.96
C ARG A 132 12.96 -23.27 -5.45
N ALA A 133 14.26 -23.08 -5.47
CA ALA A 133 15.22 -24.12 -5.85
C ALA A 133 15.16 -25.33 -4.90
N LYS A 134 14.96 -25.08 -3.59
CA LYS A 134 14.87 -26.13 -2.57
C LYS A 134 13.56 -26.91 -2.61
N HIS A 135 12.43 -26.26 -2.89
CA HIS A 135 11.10 -26.83 -2.71
C HIS A 135 10.37 -27.12 -4.03
N GLY A 136 10.86 -26.61 -5.18
CA GLY A 136 10.27 -26.86 -6.50
C GLY A 136 8.78 -26.53 -6.52
N ASP A 137 7.95 -27.46 -6.97
CA ASP A 137 6.50 -27.30 -7.08
C ASP A 137 5.79 -27.11 -5.71
N LYS A 138 6.45 -27.52 -4.61
CA LYS A 138 5.92 -27.33 -3.25
C LYS A 138 6.18 -25.94 -2.68
N ILE A 139 6.69 -25.01 -3.45
CA ILE A 139 6.97 -23.64 -3.00
C ILE A 139 5.70 -22.94 -2.50
N ALA A 140 4.54 -23.25 -3.09
CA ALA A 140 3.25 -22.71 -2.68
C ALA A 140 2.90 -23.00 -1.21
N GLU A 141 3.36 -24.13 -0.67
CA GLU A 141 3.14 -24.52 0.73
C GLU A 141 4.09 -23.81 1.71
N ARG A 142 5.13 -23.15 1.19
CA ARG A 142 6.22 -22.54 1.96
C ARG A 142 6.19 -21.02 1.96
N LEU A 143 5.38 -20.42 1.11
CA LEU A 143 5.24 -18.98 1.02
C LEU A 143 3.85 -18.56 1.47
N ALA A 144 3.81 -17.61 2.38
CA ALA A 144 2.59 -16.93 2.79
C ALA A 144 2.84 -15.42 2.84
N LEU A 145 1.88 -14.65 2.41
CA LEU A 145 1.88 -13.19 2.50
C LEU A 145 0.67 -12.75 3.31
N THR A 146 0.93 -11.96 4.35
CA THR A 146 -0.11 -11.18 5.01
C THR A 146 0.00 -9.74 4.54
N SER A 147 -1.07 -9.17 4.01
CA SER A 147 -1.12 -7.78 3.60
C SER A 147 -1.86 -6.93 4.64
N PRO A 148 -1.48 -5.66 4.81
CA PRO A 148 -2.23 -4.75 5.68
C PRO A 148 -3.61 -4.49 5.09
N LEU A 149 -4.61 -4.34 5.98
CA LEU A 149 -5.99 -4.08 5.57
C LEU A 149 -6.20 -2.66 5.03
N TRP A 150 -5.36 -1.73 5.47
CA TRP A 150 -5.54 -0.29 5.25
C TRP A 150 -4.53 0.32 4.29
N ASP A 151 -3.85 -0.49 3.51
CA ASP A 151 -2.89 0.00 2.51
C ASP A 151 -3.59 0.53 1.25
N CYS A 152 -2.82 1.13 0.35
CA CYS A 152 -3.32 1.51 -0.96
C CYS A 152 -3.48 0.27 -1.85
N ARG A 153 -4.43 0.31 -2.77
CA ARG A 153 -4.73 -0.82 -3.67
C ARG A 153 -3.56 -1.20 -4.55
N GLU A 154 -2.74 -0.23 -4.90
CA GLU A 154 -1.53 -0.44 -5.71
C GLU A 154 -0.50 -1.29 -4.95
N SER A 155 -0.30 -1.04 -3.66
CA SER A 155 0.59 -1.85 -2.81
C SER A 155 0.08 -3.28 -2.64
N GLU A 156 -1.23 -3.45 -2.41
CA GLU A 156 -1.86 -4.77 -2.31
C GLU A 156 -1.70 -5.56 -3.62
N LEU A 157 -1.93 -4.92 -4.76
CA LEU A 157 -1.75 -5.53 -6.07
C LEU A 157 -0.30 -5.92 -6.33
N ALA A 158 0.65 -5.02 -6.04
CA ALA A 158 2.08 -5.30 -6.19
C ALA A 158 2.53 -6.48 -5.31
N ALA A 159 2.06 -6.54 -4.08
CA ALA A 159 2.34 -7.63 -3.16
C ALA A 159 1.77 -8.97 -3.68
N LEU A 160 0.53 -8.96 -4.16
CA LEU A 160 -0.11 -10.15 -4.75
C LEU A 160 0.64 -10.63 -6.00
N MET A 161 1.02 -9.72 -6.91
CA MET A 161 1.79 -10.04 -8.11
C MET A 161 3.15 -10.62 -7.75
N THR A 162 3.84 -10.07 -6.76
CA THR A 162 5.13 -10.56 -6.28
C THR A 162 5.00 -11.99 -5.75
N MET A 163 3.97 -12.26 -4.93
CA MET A 163 3.73 -13.62 -4.42
C MET A 163 3.42 -14.62 -5.53
N ARG A 164 2.57 -14.27 -6.49
CA ARG A 164 2.25 -15.14 -7.63
C ARG A 164 3.48 -15.44 -8.49
N THR A 165 4.30 -14.43 -8.74
CA THR A 165 5.56 -14.59 -9.50
C THR A 165 6.55 -15.49 -8.75
N ALA A 166 6.61 -15.40 -7.44
CA ALA A 166 7.44 -16.26 -6.60
C ALA A 166 6.91 -17.72 -6.50
N GLY A 167 5.69 -18.00 -6.99
CA GLY A 167 5.03 -19.30 -6.91
C GLY A 167 4.17 -19.50 -5.66
N GLY A 168 3.95 -18.46 -4.87
CA GLY A 168 3.09 -18.50 -3.70
C GLY A 168 1.61 -18.30 -4.04
N VAL A 169 0.74 -19.00 -3.32
CA VAL A 169 -0.72 -18.91 -3.45
C VAL A 169 -1.41 -18.42 -2.17
N ASN A 170 -0.71 -18.51 -1.04
CA ASN A 170 -1.24 -18.18 0.27
C ASN A 170 -1.11 -16.67 0.52
N VAL A 171 -2.11 -15.92 0.11
CA VAL A 171 -2.23 -14.49 0.40
C VAL A 171 -3.41 -14.29 1.32
N MET A 172 -3.15 -13.82 2.52
CA MET A 172 -4.16 -13.58 3.55
C MET A 172 -4.17 -12.09 3.91
N PRO A 173 -5.14 -11.32 3.43
CA PRO A 173 -5.33 -9.95 3.88
C PRO A 173 -5.67 -9.93 5.38
N ALA A 174 -5.18 -8.96 6.11
CA ALA A 174 -5.51 -8.81 7.54
C ALA A 174 -7.04 -8.69 7.78
N GLY A 175 -7.80 -8.31 6.75
CA GLY A 175 -9.25 -8.30 6.75
C GLY A 175 -9.89 -9.64 7.05
N GLU A 176 -9.28 -10.75 6.64
CA GLU A 176 -9.82 -12.10 6.84
C GLU A 176 -9.95 -12.46 8.33
N VAL A 177 -9.03 -11.99 9.14
CA VAL A 177 -9.05 -12.22 10.61
C VAL A 177 -9.65 -11.06 11.40
N CYS A 178 -10.01 -9.96 10.76
CA CYS A 178 -10.46 -8.74 11.41
C CYS A 178 -11.94 -8.47 11.16
N ILE A 179 -12.35 -8.23 9.91
CA ILE A 179 -13.70 -7.78 9.56
C ILE A 179 -14.50 -8.76 8.70
N SER A 180 -13.92 -9.83 8.22
CA SER A 180 -14.61 -10.79 7.33
C SER A 180 -15.85 -11.36 7.98
N THR A 181 -15.81 -11.68 9.27
CA THR A 181 -16.98 -12.17 10.00
C THR A 181 -18.12 -11.16 9.96
N ALA A 182 -17.82 -9.89 10.29
CA ALA A 182 -18.84 -8.82 10.26
C ALA A 182 -19.36 -8.56 8.83
N SER A 183 -18.46 -8.54 7.84
CA SER A 183 -18.84 -8.36 6.44
C SER A 183 -19.73 -9.52 5.93
N ASN A 184 -19.41 -10.75 6.29
CA ASN A 184 -20.23 -11.92 5.91
C ASN A 184 -21.60 -11.86 6.55
N VAL A 185 -21.70 -11.50 7.84
CA VAL A 185 -22.98 -11.33 8.52
C VAL A 185 -23.80 -10.21 7.86
N LEU A 186 -23.21 -9.08 7.53
CA LEU A 186 -23.88 -8.01 6.79
C LEU A 186 -24.36 -8.49 5.40
N GLY A 187 -23.54 -9.27 4.70
CA GLY A 187 -23.93 -9.90 3.42
C GLY A 187 -25.15 -10.80 3.55
N MET A 188 -25.23 -11.60 4.62
CA MET A 188 -26.37 -12.48 4.89
C MET A 188 -27.64 -11.70 5.27
N LEU A 189 -27.51 -10.62 6.04
CA LEU A 189 -28.65 -9.86 6.56
C LEU A 189 -29.15 -8.79 5.58
N LEU A 190 -28.23 -8.12 4.89
CA LEU A 190 -28.54 -6.94 4.07
C LEU A 190 -28.29 -7.16 2.58
N GLY A 191 -27.75 -8.31 2.18
CA GLY A 191 -27.37 -8.58 0.80
C GLY A 191 -26.11 -7.82 0.33
N ALA A 192 -25.42 -7.09 1.23
CA ALA A 192 -24.20 -6.34 0.93
C ALA A 192 -23.18 -6.52 2.04
N ASN A 193 -21.92 -6.82 1.66
CA ASN A 193 -20.82 -7.08 2.59
C ASN A 193 -20.25 -5.81 3.25
N THR A 194 -20.94 -4.69 3.13
CA THR A 194 -20.50 -3.40 3.66
C THR A 194 -21.70 -2.56 4.03
N SER A 195 -21.51 -1.58 4.91
CA SER A 195 -22.53 -0.56 5.15
C SER A 195 -22.72 0.29 3.90
N THR A 196 -23.98 0.44 3.49
CA THR A 196 -24.40 1.29 2.38
C THR A 196 -24.74 2.71 2.83
N THR A 197 -24.74 2.96 4.15
CA THR A 197 -25.13 4.22 4.76
C THR A 197 -23.94 5.15 4.90
N THR A 198 -24.06 6.39 4.47
CA THR A 198 -23.04 7.43 4.71
C THR A 198 -23.21 8.09 6.06
N VAL A 199 -22.16 8.76 6.57
CA VAL A 199 -22.24 9.51 7.82
C VAL A 199 -23.32 10.60 7.75
N ASN A 200 -23.47 11.25 6.59
CA ASN A 200 -24.50 12.28 6.40
C ASN A 200 -25.94 11.70 6.46
N GLU A 201 -26.14 10.47 6.03
CA GLU A 201 -27.42 9.79 6.17
C GLU A 201 -27.72 9.43 7.62
N ILE A 202 -26.69 9.02 8.39
CA ILE A 202 -26.85 8.73 9.83
C ILE A 202 -27.30 10.00 10.58
N VAL A 203 -26.69 11.16 10.29
CA VAL A 203 -27.04 12.44 10.93
C VAL A 203 -28.48 12.87 10.59
N ASN A 204 -28.97 12.50 9.43
CA ASN A 204 -30.32 12.86 8.94
C ASN A 204 -31.33 11.74 9.17
N ALA A 205 -30.95 10.61 9.78
CA ALA A 205 -31.87 9.52 10.08
C ALA A 205 -32.92 10.00 11.08
N LYS A 206 -34.19 9.67 10.79
CA LYS A 206 -35.30 9.87 11.73
C LYS A 206 -35.46 8.56 12.53
N THR A 207 -35.43 8.65 13.84
CA THR A 207 -35.75 7.54 14.76
C THR A 207 -37.24 7.28 14.78
#